data_6f31d7442d6720c8081a79c6fa674205
#
_entry.id   6f31d7442d6720c8081a79c6fa674205
#
_cell.length_a   1.000
_cell.length_b   1.000
_cell.length_c   1.000
_cell.angle_alpha   90.00
_cell.angle_beta   90.00
_cell.angle_gamma   90.00
#
_symmetry.space_group_name_H-M   'P 1'
#
loop_
_entity.id
_entity.type
_entity.pdbx_description
1 polymer ?
#
loop_
_entity_poly.entity_id
_entity_poly.type
_entity_poly.pdbx_seq_one_letter_code
_entity_poly.pdbx_strand_id
1 'polypeptide(L)'
;MNVILIAVIVLGAIGLLASLVLFFASKKFAVHEDPRIGQVSEVLPQANCGGCGFPGCSGFAAACVKAADGGSLEGKLCPVGGQPVMEKVAAILGLEAAAAEPKVAVVRCNGSCQNRPRIVEYDGAISCRVANATGAGETACQFGCLGCGDCVGACKFDAIHMNPETGLPEVDEEKCTACGACSKACPRNIIEIRPKGRVVKGSARRVWVDCVNKDKGPVAMKACNVSCIGCGKCVKVCKFEAITLENNLAYIDPEKCKACGQCVNACNVRHAIHATWEVPVPKPKTEDAPAAAPAAPKAEAAAVEAPKPAAEETPKAEA
;
A
#
# COMPACT_ATOMS: atom_id res chain seq x y z
N MET A 1 -75.48 15.30 -1.34
CA MET A 1 -74.12 15.76 -1.57
C MET A 1 -73.31 14.55 -2.04
N ASN A 2 -72.79 14.57 -3.27
CA ASN A 2 -72.22 13.37 -3.85
C ASN A 2 -70.94 12.95 -3.11
N VAL A 3 -70.80 11.66 -2.75
CA VAL A 3 -69.67 11.07 -2.05
C VAL A 3 -68.35 11.43 -2.75
N ILE A 4 -68.40 11.54 -4.07
CA ILE A 4 -67.26 11.96 -4.91
C ILE A 4 -66.79 13.40 -4.55
N LEU A 5 -67.74 14.33 -4.34
CA LEU A 5 -67.43 15.71 -4.01
C LEU A 5 -66.74 15.82 -2.61
N ILE A 6 -67.27 15.05 -1.65
CA ILE A 6 -66.71 14.99 -0.32
C ILE A 6 -65.27 14.40 -0.37
N ALA A 7 -65.08 13.34 -1.13
CA ALA A 7 -63.74 12.71 -1.30
C ALA A 7 -62.73 13.69 -1.93
N VAL A 8 -63.11 14.44 -2.95
CA VAL A 8 -62.26 15.45 -3.59
C VAL A 8 -61.87 16.58 -2.62
N ILE A 9 -62.86 17.06 -1.83
CA ILE A 9 -62.60 18.13 -0.82
C ILE A 9 -61.67 17.63 0.26
N VAL A 10 -61.86 16.41 0.78
CA VAL A 10 -61.03 15.84 1.86
C VAL A 10 -59.58 15.58 1.35
N LEU A 11 -59.42 14.98 0.16
CA LEU A 11 -58.10 14.77 -0.42
C LEU A 11 -57.38 16.07 -0.75
N GLY A 12 -58.11 17.06 -1.27
CA GLY A 12 -57.58 18.40 -1.53
C GLY A 12 -57.13 19.11 -0.24
N ALA A 13 -57.90 19.01 0.84
CA ALA A 13 -57.55 19.58 2.13
C ALA A 13 -56.30 18.91 2.76
N ILE A 14 -56.19 17.57 2.66
CA ILE A 14 -55.04 16.82 3.15
C ILE A 14 -53.80 17.21 2.32
N GLY A 15 -53.94 17.29 1.00
CA GLY A 15 -52.82 17.69 0.09
C GLY A 15 -52.34 19.12 0.39
N LEU A 16 -53.23 20.04 0.65
CA LEU A 16 -52.92 21.42 1.03
C LEU A 16 -52.23 21.50 2.39
N LEU A 17 -52.71 20.77 3.39
CA LEU A 17 -52.06 20.68 4.69
C LEU A 17 -50.66 20.08 4.60
N ALA A 18 -50.50 18.99 3.89
CA ALA A 18 -49.19 18.34 3.68
C ALA A 18 -48.21 19.29 2.98
N SER A 19 -48.63 19.99 1.93
CA SER A 19 -47.78 20.94 1.20
C SER A 19 -47.35 22.14 2.08
N LEU A 20 -48.24 22.63 2.92
CA LEU A 20 -47.92 23.69 3.90
C LEU A 20 -46.90 23.23 4.94
N VAL A 21 -47.09 22.03 5.49
CA VAL A 21 -46.14 21.45 6.44
C VAL A 21 -44.76 21.26 5.80
N LEU A 22 -44.72 20.71 4.59
CA LEU A 22 -43.45 20.52 3.83
C LEU A 22 -42.80 21.87 3.49
N PHE A 23 -43.58 22.90 3.12
CA PHE A 23 -43.06 24.24 2.85
C PHE A 23 -42.43 24.86 4.11
N PHE A 24 -43.08 24.82 5.25
CA PHE A 24 -42.52 25.34 6.49
C PHE A 24 -41.34 24.53 6.98
N ALA A 25 -41.40 23.21 6.86
CA ALA A 25 -40.26 22.34 7.18
C ALA A 25 -39.06 22.65 6.28
N SER A 26 -39.24 22.73 4.96
CA SER A 26 -38.19 23.11 4.01
C SER A 26 -37.55 24.45 4.33
N LYS A 27 -38.36 25.46 4.69
CA LYS A 27 -37.86 26.78 5.04
C LYS A 27 -37.10 26.80 6.38
N LYS A 28 -37.57 26.00 7.36
CA LYS A 28 -36.95 25.92 8.69
C LYS A 28 -35.67 25.11 8.68
N PHE A 29 -35.57 24.06 7.82
CA PHE A 29 -34.42 23.18 7.68
C PHE A 29 -33.57 23.51 6.45
N ALA A 30 -33.76 24.68 5.82
CA ALA A 30 -32.91 25.13 4.74
C ALA A 30 -31.47 25.26 5.26
N VAL A 31 -30.59 24.39 4.78
CA VAL A 31 -29.15 24.49 5.02
C VAL A 31 -28.59 25.51 4.02
N HIS A 32 -28.11 26.62 4.54
CA HIS A 32 -27.38 27.61 3.74
C HIS A 32 -25.97 27.06 3.49
N GLU A 33 -25.75 26.46 2.33
CA GLU A 33 -24.42 26.09 1.90
C GLU A 33 -23.70 27.32 1.36
N ASP A 34 -22.44 27.48 1.74
CA ASP A 34 -21.58 28.55 1.22
C ASP A 34 -21.38 28.34 -0.30
N PRO A 35 -21.68 29.32 -1.16
CA PRO A 35 -21.54 29.19 -2.61
C PRO A 35 -20.11 28.81 -3.05
N ARG A 36 -19.09 29.15 -2.25
CA ARG A 36 -17.71 28.77 -2.48
C ARG A 36 -17.52 27.23 -2.50
N ILE A 37 -18.35 26.47 -1.75
CA ILE A 37 -18.29 25.00 -1.72
C ILE A 37 -18.59 24.43 -3.12
N GLY A 38 -19.60 24.97 -3.80
CA GLY A 38 -19.93 24.60 -5.19
C GLY A 38 -18.78 24.84 -6.13
N GLN A 39 -18.21 26.05 -6.11
CA GLN A 39 -17.08 26.44 -6.97
C GLN A 39 -15.83 25.57 -6.74
N VAL A 40 -15.49 25.29 -5.48
CA VAL A 40 -14.39 24.39 -5.14
C VAL A 40 -14.69 22.96 -5.60
N SER A 41 -15.93 22.49 -5.43
CA SER A 41 -16.33 21.14 -5.84
C SER A 41 -16.20 20.94 -7.35
N GLU A 42 -16.51 21.93 -8.18
CA GLU A 42 -16.40 21.87 -9.65
C GLU A 42 -14.95 21.71 -10.13
N VAL A 43 -13.99 22.29 -9.42
CA VAL A 43 -12.56 22.19 -9.75
C VAL A 43 -11.96 20.85 -9.33
N LEU A 44 -12.57 20.15 -8.37
CA LEU A 44 -12.09 18.87 -7.88
C LEU A 44 -12.32 17.73 -8.89
N PRO A 45 -11.45 16.70 -8.93
CA PRO A 45 -11.51 15.61 -9.92
C PRO A 45 -12.76 14.73 -9.87
N GLN A 46 -13.67 14.92 -8.92
CA GLN A 46 -14.90 14.15 -8.69
C GLN A 46 -14.71 12.63 -8.53
N ALA A 47 -13.48 12.19 -8.29
CA ALA A 47 -13.13 10.77 -8.14
C ALA A 47 -13.73 10.13 -6.86
N ASN A 48 -14.15 10.92 -5.89
CA ASN A 48 -14.74 10.48 -4.61
C ASN A 48 -13.95 9.33 -3.96
N CYS A 49 -12.61 9.35 -4.09
CA CYS A 49 -11.74 8.26 -3.67
C CYS A 49 -11.48 8.20 -2.16
N GLY A 50 -11.80 9.28 -1.41
CA GLY A 50 -11.53 9.38 0.03
C GLY A 50 -10.05 9.47 0.42
N GLY A 51 -9.13 9.62 -0.55
CA GLY A 51 -7.68 9.70 -0.32
C GLY A 51 -7.24 10.94 0.46
N CYS A 52 -8.03 12.02 0.40
CA CYS A 52 -7.85 13.23 1.19
C CYS A 52 -8.33 13.11 2.65
N GLY A 53 -8.93 11.97 3.04
CA GLY A 53 -9.47 11.74 4.37
C GLY A 53 -10.93 12.20 4.57
N PHE A 54 -11.58 12.72 3.52
CA PHE A 54 -12.97 13.18 3.56
C PHE A 54 -13.91 12.27 2.78
N PRO A 55 -15.20 12.21 3.14
CA PRO A 55 -16.20 11.38 2.47
C PRO A 55 -16.62 11.99 1.13
N GLY A 56 -15.77 11.87 0.10
CA GLY A 56 -16.02 12.41 -1.23
C GLY A 56 -15.50 13.83 -1.46
N CYS A 57 -15.60 14.28 -2.71
CA CYS A 57 -15.06 15.58 -3.13
C CYS A 57 -15.85 16.77 -2.54
N SER A 58 -17.18 16.64 -2.37
CA SER A 58 -18.00 17.66 -1.73
C SER A 58 -17.64 17.87 -0.26
N GLY A 59 -17.40 16.78 0.48
CA GLY A 59 -16.93 16.87 1.87
C GLY A 59 -15.56 17.54 1.99
N PHE A 60 -14.66 17.27 1.04
CA PHE A 60 -13.36 17.95 0.97
C PHE A 60 -13.51 19.43 0.62
N ALA A 61 -14.40 19.80 -0.33
CA ALA A 61 -14.69 21.19 -0.68
C ALA A 61 -15.19 21.97 0.54
N ALA A 62 -16.15 21.43 1.28
CA ALA A 62 -16.65 22.05 2.53
C ALA A 62 -15.52 22.22 3.57
N ALA A 63 -14.63 21.23 3.69
CA ALA A 63 -13.49 21.33 4.60
C ALA A 63 -12.46 22.37 4.17
N CYS A 64 -12.26 22.58 2.85
CA CYS A 64 -11.39 23.64 2.33
C CYS A 64 -11.97 25.03 2.59
N VAL A 65 -13.26 25.23 2.35
CA VAL A 65 -13.94 26.52 2.63
C VAL A 65 -13.86 26.85 4.12
N LYS A 66 -14.16 25.87 4.98
CA LYS A 66 -14.04 26.05 6.44
C LYS A 66 -12.59 26.35 6.88
N ALA A 67 -11.61 25.74 6.25
CA ALA A 67 -10.20 26.03 6.53
C ALA A 67 -9.80 27.41 6.05
N ALA A 68 -10.35 27.87 4.92
CA ALA A 68 -10.13 29.20 4.38
C ALA A 68 -10.66 30.31 5.30
N ASP A 69 -11.75 30.07 6.01
CA ASP A 69 -12.22 31.00 7.04
C ASP A 69 -11.23 31.15 8.22
N GLY A 70 -10.37 30.14 8.42
CA GLY A 70 -9.21 30.18 9.33
C GLY A 70 -7.94 30.76 8.70
N GLY A 71 -7.98 31.18 7.42
CA GLY A 71 -6.86 31.81 6.71
C GLY A 71 -5.77 30.86 6.21
N SER A 72 -5.94 29.54 6.29
CA SER A 72 -4.90 28.58 5.84
C SER A 72 -5.51 27.31 5.24
N LEU A 73 -4.90 26.82 4.16
CA LEU A 73 -5.18 25.49 3.56
C LEU A 73 -4.18 24.42 4.03
N GLU A 74 -3.44 24.68 5.09
CA GLU A 74 -2.43 23.76 5.59
C GLU A 74 -3.05 22.39 5.93
N GLY A 75 -2.39 21.31 5.50
CA GLY A 75 -2.89 19.95 5.69
C GLY A 75 -4.06 19.55 4.78
N LYS A 76 -4.56 20.43 3.90
CA LYS A 76 -5.58 20.11 2.90
C LYS A 76 -4.91 19.83 1.56
N LEU A 77 -4.96 18.57 1.12
CA LEU A 77 -4.40 18.14 -0.15
C LEU A 77 -5.35 17.15 -0.83
N CYS A 78 -5.62 17.38 -2.11
CA CYS A 78 -6.27 16.38 -2.96
C CYS A 78 -5.19 15.53 -3.64
N PRO A 79 -4.98 14.25 -3.27
CA PRO A 79 -3.92 13.43 -3.87
C PRO A 79 -4.14 13.17 -5.35
N VAL A 80 -5.39 13.09 -5.80
CA VAL A 80 -5.74 12.85 -7.21
C VAL A 80 -5.57 14.10 -8.06
N GLY A 81 -5.99 15.25 -7.55
CA GLY A 81 -5.86 16.53 -8.27
C GLY A 81 -4.44 17.11 -8.22
N GLY A 82 -3.66 16.71 -7.22
CA GLY A 82 -2.29 17.20 -7.03
C GLY A 82 -2.21 18.73 -6.87
N GLN A 83 -1.01 19.24 -7.09
CA GLN A 83 -0.72 20.67 -6.97
C GLN A 83 -1.59 21.56 -7.90
N PRO A 84 -1.81 21.24 -9.20
CA PRO A 84 -2.57 22.10 -10.10
C PRO A 84 -4.02 22.33 -9.66
N VAL A 85 -4.65 21.33 -9.05
CA VAL A 85 -6.02 21.46 -8.52
C VAL A 85 -6.00 22.29 -7.25
N MET A 86 -5.04 22.08 -6.37
CA MET A 86 -4.92 22.83 -5.12
C MET A 86 -4.63 24.33 -5.37
N GLU A 87 -3.88 24.67 -6.40
CA GLU A 87 -3.66 26.06 -6.84
C GLU A 87 -4.98 26.73 -7.27
N LYS A 88 -5.82 26.02 -8.04
CA LYS A 88 -7.14 26.52 -8.43
C LYS A 88 -8.07 26.69 -7.21
N VAL A 89 -8.05 25.72 -6.29
CA VAL A 89 -8.82 25.81 -5.04
C VAL A 89 -8.37 27.00 -4.20
N ALA A 90 -7.07 27.21 -4.07
CA ALA A 90 -6.50 28.32 -3.35
C ALA A 90 -6.85 29.68 -4.01
N ALA A 91 -6.82 29.77 -5.33
CA ALA A 91 -7.24 30.97 -6.07
C ALA A 91 -8.72 31.31 -5.83
N ILE A 92 -9.64 30.32 -5.81
CA ILE A 92 -11.05 30.52 -5.51
C ILE A 92 -11.25 31.03 -4.07
N LEU A 93 -10.42 30.55 -3.14
CA LEU A 93 -10.54 30.89 -1.72
C LEU A 93 -9.70 32.12 -1.33
N GLY A 94 -8.93 32.70 -2.26
CA GLY A 94 -8.08 33.88 -2.02
C GLY A 94 -6.86 33.60 -1.14
N LEU A 95 -6.36 32.36 -1.17
CA LEU A 95 -5.22 31.88 -0.38
C LEU A 95 -4.07 31.40 -1.28
N GLU A 96 -2.91 31.16 -0.68
CA GLU A 96 -1.79 30.49 -1.35
C GLU A 96 -1.90 28.98 -1.18
N ALA A 97 -1.63 28.22 -2.26
CA ALA A 97 -1.59 26.78 -2.20
C ALA A 97 -0.31 26.31 -1.50
N ALA A 98 -0.45 25.45 -0.48
CA ALA A 98 0.70 24.80 0.11
C ALA A 98 1.37 23.89 -0.93
N ALA A 99 2.69 23.98 -1.07
CA ALA A 99 3.45 23.10 -1.94
C ALA A 99 3.38 21.66 -1.38
N ALA A 100 2.85 20.75 -2.19
CA ALA A 100 2.75 19.36 -1.81
C ALA A 100 3.82 18.52 -2.52
N GLU A 101 4.59 17.75 -1.76
CA GLU A 101 5.51 16.77 -2.35
C GLU A 101 4.73 15.65 -3.05
N PRO A 102 5.06 15.32 -4.31
CA PRO A 102 4.41 14.22 -5.01
C PRO A 102 4.69 12.90 -4.29
N LYS A 103 3.63 12.09 -4.10
CA LYS A 103 3.70 10.79 -3.41
C LYS A 103 3.35 9.66 -4.37
N VAL A 104 3.71 8.44 -3.99
CA VAL A 104 3.42 7.21 -4.75
C VAL A 104 3.25 6.05 -3.77
N ALA A 105 2.46 5.05 -4.16
CA ALA A 105 2.36 3.80 -3.44
C ALA A 105 3.63 2.95 -3.66
N VAL A 106 4.16 2.38 -2.59
CA VAL A 106 5.34 1.50 -2.62
C VAL A 106 4.96 0.17 -1.98
N VAL A 107 5.29 -0.92 -2.65
CA VAL A 107 5.08 -2.29 -2.14
C VAL A 107 6.30 -2.71 -1.34
N ARG A 108 6.11 -3.04 -0.06
CA ARG A 108 7.17 -3.44 0.87
C ARG A 108 7.23 -4.95 1.01
N CYS A 109 7.32 -5.65 -0.10
CA CYS A 109 7.49 -7.10 -0.13
C CYS A 109 8.17 -7.51 -1.42
N ASN A 110 9.34 -8.13 -1.32
CA ASN A 110 10.07 -8.73 -2.44
C ASN A 110 10.02 -10.28 -2.41
N GLY A 111 9.11 -10.84 -1.60
CA GLY A 111 8.89 -12.27 -1.52
C GLY A 111 8.13 -12.80 -2.73
N SER A 112 8.77 -12.86 -3.89
CA SER A 112 8.23 -13.48 -5.10
C SER A 112 7.97 -14.97 -4.90
N CYS A 113 7.28 -15.60 -5.85
CA CYS A 113 7.06 -17.05 -5.87
C CYS A 113 8.36 -17.86 -5.78
N GLN A 114 9.47 -17.34 -6.32
CA GLN A 114 10.79 -17.97 -6.26
C GLN A 114 11.45 -17.82 -4.88
N ASN A 115 11.25 -16.71 -4.21
CA ASN A 115 11.90 -16.38 -2.94
C ASN A 115 11.14 -16.89 -1.71
N ARG A 116 9.87 -17.24 -1.89
CA ARG A 116 8.96 -17.61 -0.82
C ARG A 116 8.20 -18.88 -1.22
N PRO A 117 8.68 -20.07 -0.80
CA PRO A 117 8.06 -21.34 -1.15
C PRO A 117 6.63 -21.44 -0.60
N ARG A 118 5.74 -22.03 -1.38
CA ARG A 118 4.42 -22.44 -0.91
C ARG A 118 4.57 -23.65 0.02
N ILE A 119 3.88 -23.62 1.13
CA ILE A 119 3.87 -24.71 2.14
C ILE A 119 2.50 -25.38 2.25
N VAL A 120 1.45 -24.68 1.82
CA VAL A 120 0.06 -25.17 1.78
C VAL A 120 -0.61 -24.65 0.52
N GLU A 121 -1.67 -25.30 0.08
CA GLU A 121 -2.57 -24.83 -0.96
C GLU A 121 -3.82 -24.23 -0.31
N TYR A 122 -4.24 -23.06 -0.79
CA TYR A 122 -5.43 -22.37 -0.29
C TYR A 122 -6.57 -22.52 -1.31
N ASP A 123 -7.55 -23.33 -0.97
CA ASP A 123 -8.77 -23.56 -1.77
C ASP A 123 -9.96 -22.80 -1.16
N GLY A 124 -9.87 -21.49 -1.12
CA GLY A 124 -10.89 -20.62 -0.56
C GLY A 124 -11.20 -19.43 -1.47
N ALA A 125 -12.00 -18.48 -0.97
CA ALA A 125 -12.33 -17.27 -1.71
C ALA A 125 -11.06 -16.48 -2.05
N ILE A 126 -10.92 -16.07 -3.32
CA ILE A 126 -9.77 -15.30 -3.83
C ILE A 126 -9.88 -13.86 -3.33
N SER A 127 -9.49 -13.64 -2.07
CA SER A 127 -9.43 -12.33 -1.43
C SER A 127 -8.36 -12.32 -0.34
N CYS A 128 -7.48 -11.31 -0.35
CA CYS A 128 -6.46 -11.13 0.67
C CYS A 128 -7.07 -11.01 2.07
N ARG A 129 -8.23 -10.37 2.20
CA ARG A 129 -8.92 -10.18 3.47
C ARG A 129 -9.39 -11.52 4.04
N VAL A 130 -10.00 -12.37 3.22
CA VAL A 130 -10.48 -13.70 3.63
C VAL A 130 -9.30 -14.61 3.94
N ALA A 131 -8.33 -14.72 3.05
CA ALA A 131 -7.13 -15.53 3.25
C ALA A 131 -6.34 -15.13 4.50
N ASN A 132 -6.28 -13.83 4.83
CA ASN A 132 -5.63 -13.36 6.05
C ASN A 132 -6.42 -13.69 7.32
N ALA A 133 -7.75 -13.74 7.24
CA ALA A 133 -8.61 -14.06 8.39
C ALA A 133 -8.67 -15.56 8.68
N THR A 134 -8.55 -16.42 7.66
CA THR A 134 -8.67 -17.88 7.78
C THR A 134 -7.32 -18.57 8.00
N GLY A 135 -6.20 -17.90 7.71
CA GLY A 135 -4.88 -18.49 7.88
C GLY A 135 -3.75 -17.54 7.48
N ALA A 136 -2.52 -18.01 7.54
CA ALA A 136 -1.33 -17.24 7.15
C ALA A 136 -1.12 -17.11 5.63
N GLY A 137 -2.03 -17.66 4.82
CA GLY A 137 -1.86 -17.81 3.38
C GLY A 137 -1.01 -19.02 2.99
N GLU A 138 -0.68 -19.15 1.70
CA GLU A 138 -0.01 -20.36 1.16
C GLU A 138 1.47 -20.49 1.51
N THR A 139 2.09 -19.46 2.06
CA THR A 139 3.54 -19.42 2.29
C THR A 139 3.90 -19.35 3.77
N ALA A 140 5.13 -19.75 4.11
CA ALA A 140 5.64 -19.69 5.49
C ALA A 140 5.74 -18.27 6.05
N CYS A 141 5.75 -17.22 5.21
CA CYS A 141 5.82 -15.84 5.66
C CYS A 141 4.43 -15.31 6.01
N GLN A 142 4.16 -15.13 7.30
CA GLN A 142 2.89 -14.60 7.80
C GLN A 142 2.68 -13.11 7.51
N PHE A 143 3.71 -12.38 7.10
CA PHE A 143 3.68 -10.93 6.86
C PHE A 143 3.66 -10.56 5.38
N GLY A 144 4.12 -11.44 4.50
CA GLY A 144 4.28 -11.16 3.08
C GLY A 144 2.97 -11.05 2.30
N CYS A 145 3.07 -10.66 1.05
CA CYS A 145 1.92 -10.55 0.13
C CYS A 145 1.15 -11.88 0.03
N LEU A 146 -0.16 -11.84 0.01
CA LEU A 146 -1.03 -13.02 -0.17
C LEU A 146 -1.28 -13.35 -1.65
N GLY A 147 -1.07 -12.39 -2.55
CA GLY A 147 -1.19 -12.62 -3.98
C GLY A 147 -2.61 -12.59 -4.56
N CYS A 148 -3.67 -12.39 -3.73
CA CYS A 148 -5.06 -12.45 -4.21
C CYS A 148 -5.54 -11.18 -4.96
N GLY A 149 -4.79 -10.07 -4.95
CA GLY A 149 -5.09 -8.90 -5.77
C GLY A 149 -6.14 -7.92 -5.24
N ASP A 150 -6.53 -7.94 -3.95
CA ASP A 150 -7.48 -6.97 -3.37
C ASP A 150 -7.03 -5.52 -3.56
N CYS A 151 -5.72 -5.26 -3.58
CA CYS A 151 -5.13 -3.95 -3.84
C CYS A 151 -5.36 -3.48 -5.29
N VAL A 152 -5.37 -4.39 -6.26
CA VAL A 152 -5.68 -4.12 -7.67
C VAL A 152 -7.14 -3.76 -7.81
N GLY A 153 -8.04 -4.57 -7.24
CA GLY A 153 -9.48 -4.30 -7.27
C GLY A 153 -9.89 -2.99 -6.58
N ALA A 154 -9.09 -2.53 -5.59
CA ALA A 154 -9.33 -1.26 -4.90
C ALA A 154 -8.83 -0.03 -5.68
N CYS A 155 -8.00 -0.22 -6.72
CA CYS A 155 -7.42 0.90 -7.48
C CYS A 155 -8.38 1.36 -8.57
N LYS A 156 -8.87 2.61 -8.48
CA LYS A 156 -9.74 3.23 -9.49
C LYS A 156 -8.97 3.84 -10.67
N PHE A 157 -7.64 3.86 -10.61
CA PHE A 157 -6.77 4.54 -11.57
C PHE A 157 -5.95 3.58 -12.43
N ASP A 158 -6.20 2.28 -12.30
CA ASP A 158 -5.43 1.24 -13.00
C ASP A 158 -3.90 1.43 -12.85
N ALA A 159 -3.49 1.83 -11.66
CA ALA A 159 -2.10 2.14 -11.32
C ALA A 159 -1.38 0.99 -10.58
N ILE A 160 -2.06 -0.13 -10.34
CA ILE A 160 -1.48 -1.29 -9.67
C ILE A 160 -2.01 -2.57 -10.31
N HIS A 161 -1.12 -3.49 -10.64
CA HIS A 161 -1.46 -4.79 -11.24
C HIS A 161 -0.65 -5.90 -10.58
N MET A 162 -1.13 -7.14 -10.70
CA MET A 162 -0.38 -8.31 -10.24
C MET A 162 0.58 -8.76 -11.34
N ASN A 163 1.87 -8.84 -11.03
CA ASN A 163 2.84 -9.44 -11.93
C ASN A 163 2.73 -10.98 -11.84
N PRO A 164 2.41 -11.67 -12.95
CA PRO A 164 2.21 -13.12 -12.95
C PRO A 164 3.50 -13.92 -12.67
N GLU A 165 4.67 -13.36 -13.00
CA GLU A 165 5.95 -14.03 -12.81
C GLU A 165 6.41 -13.99 -11.35
N THR A 166 6.20 -12.87 -10.68
CA THR A 166 6.62 -12.66 -9.28
C THR A 166 5.53 -13.00 -8.27
N GLY A 167 4.25 -12.96 -8.68
CA GLY A 167 3.09 -13.08 -7.81
C GLY A 167 2.92 -11.87 -6.85
N LEU A 168 3.57 -10.76 -7.15
CA LEU A 168 3.53 -9.53 -6.36
C LEU A 168 2.80 -8.41 -7.09
N PRO A 169 2.20 -7.45 -6.37
CA PRO A 169 1.65 -6.26 -6.99
C PRO A 169 2.77 -5.29 -7.40
N GLU A 170 2.65 -4.75 -8.59
CA GLU A 170 3.51 -3.70 -9.13
C GLU A 170 2.72 -2.41 -9.32
N VAL A 171 3.36 -1.28 -9.06
CA VAL A 171 2.74 0.04 -9.12
C VAL A 171 3.30 0.83 -10.29
N ASP A 172 2.42 1.26 -11.18
CA ASP A 172 2.72 2.25 -12.21
C ASP A 172 2.76 3.64 -11.57
N GLU A 173 3.95 4.23 -11.49
CA GLU A 173 4.19 5.51 -10.83
C GLU A 173 3.61 6.71 -11.57
N GLU A 174 3.39 6.59 -12.88
CA GLU A 174 2.82 7.65 -13.70
C GLU A 174 1.31 7.75 -13.47
N LYS A 175 0.63 6.61 -13.38
CA LYS A 175 -0.81 6.53 -13.11
C LYS A 175 -1.16 6.68 -11.63
N CYS A 176 -0.20 6.41 -10.73
CA CYS A 176 -0.45 6.41 -9.29
C CYS A 176 -0.68 7.81 -8.74
N THR A 177 -1.89 8.06 -8.25
CA THR A 177 -2.30 9.32 -7.60
C THR A 177 -2.03 9.36 -6.09
N ALA A 178 -1.41 8.32 -5.52
CA ALA A 178 -1.16 8.20 -4.08
C ALA A 178 -2.40 8.31 -3.18
N CYS A 179 -3.58 7.94 -3.68
CA CYS A 179 -4.85 8.05 -2.93
C CYS A 179 -4.96 7.11 -1.73
N GLY A 180 -4.08 6.10 -1.62
CA GLY A 180 -4.02 5.17 -0.48
C GLY A 180 -5.09 4.08 -0.46
N ALA A 181 -5.92 3.93 -1.51
CA ALA A 181 -6.96 2.89 -1.55
C ALA A 181 -6.35 1.47 -1.48
N CYS A 182 -5.27 1.22 -2.21
CA CYS A 182 -4.54 -0.05 -2.19
C CYS A 182 -3.90 -0.35 -0.81
N SER A 183 -3.38 0.66 -0.12
CA SER A 183 -2.84 0.53 1.23
C SER A 183 -3.92 0.13 2.24
N LYS A 184 -5.10 0.76 2.18
CA LYS A 184 -6.26 0.44 3.04
C LYS A 184 -6.85 -0.94 2.73
N ALA A 185 -6.79 -1.40 1.48
CA ALA A 185 -7.29 -2.71 1.08
C ALA A 185 -6.37 -3.85 1.52
N CYS A 186 -5.08 -3.59 1.75
CA CYS A 186 -4.10 -4.60 2.11
C CYS A 186 -4.19 -4.99 3.60
N PRO A 187 -4.63 -6.22 3.96
CA PRO A 187 -4.77 -6.63 5.35
C PRO A 187 -3.42 -6.80 6.08
N ARG A 188 -2.32 -6.91 5.30
CA ARG A 188 -0.96 -7.06 5.84
C ARG A 188 -0.15 -5.78 5.83
N ASN A 189 -0.75 -4.65 5.41
CA ASN A 189 -0.12 -3.33 5.40
C ASN A 189 1.25 -3.30 4.70
N ILE A 190 1.39 -4.05 3.59
CA ILE A 190 2.63 -4.08 2.82
C ILE A 190 2.74 -2.92 1.82
N ILE A 191 1.66 -2.15 1.61
CA ILE A 191 1.65 -1.01 0.69
C ILE A 191 1.65 0.28 1.50
N GLU A 192 2.65 1.11 1.27
CA GLU A 192 2.86 2.37 1.95
C GLU A 192 2.88 3.53 0.96
N ILE A 193 2.26 4.67 1.31
CA ILE A 193 2.33 5.89 0.50
C ILE A 193 3.57 6.66 0.92
N ARG A 194 4.51 6.86 -0.01
CA ARG A 194 5.79 7.53 0.22
C ARG A 194 5.99 8.69 -0.74
N PRO A 195 6.80 9.70 -0.37
CA PRO A 195 7.25 10.72 -1.32
C PRO A 195 7.92 10.07 -2.53
N LYS A 196 7.72 10.63 -3.74
CA LYS A 196 8.43 10.18 -4.95
C LYS A 196 9.95 10.33 -4.84
N GLY A 197 10.42 11.09 -3.84
CA GLY A 197 11.81 11.29 -3.53
C GLY A 197 12.48 12.36 -4.40
N ARG A 198 13.78 12.55 -4.20
CA ARG A 198 14.56 13.59 -4.90
C ARG A 198 14.79 13.20 -6.35
N VAL A 199 14.52 14.13 -7.27
CA VAL A 199 14.86 13.94 -8.68
C VAL A 199 16.36 14.19 -8.87
N VAL A 200 17.09 13.18 -9.35
CA VAL A 200 18.52 13.27 -9.66
C VAL A 200 18.72 12.74 -11.09
N LYS A 201 19.24 13.58 -11.98
CA LYS A 201 19.43 13.25 -13.40
C LYS A 201 18.16 12.75 -14.10
N GLY A 202 17.00 13.36 -13.81
CA GLY A 202 15.71 12.99 -14.40
C GLY A 202 15.01 11.79 -13.77
N SER A 203 15.61 11.10 -12.80
CA SER A 203 14.99 9.95 -12.10
C SER A 203 14.70 10.28 -10.64
N ALA A 204 13.52 9.95 -10.17
CA ALA A 204 13.16 10.06 -8.76
C ALA A 204 13.85 8.94 -7.96
N ARG A 205 14.68 9.33 -7.00
CA ARG A 205 15.46 8.39 -6.19
C ARG A 205 14.84 8.22 -4.82
N ARG A 206 14.54 6.99 -4.47
CA ARG A 206 14.10 6.57 -3.13
C ARG A 206 14.62 5.20 -2.78
N VAL A 207 14.70 4.95 -1.48
CA VAL A 207 15.17 3.70 -0.91
C VAL A 207 14.20 3.27 0.19
N TRP A 208 13.87 1.99 0.23
CA TRP A 208 13.02 1.43 1.29
C TRP A 208 13.39 -0.03 1.57
N VAL A 209 12.90 -0.53 2.69
CA VAL A 209 13.02 -1.95 3.03
C VAL A 209 11.86 -2.70 2.41
N ASP A 210 12.15 -3.63 1.51
CA ASP A 210 11.20 -4.48 0.79
C ASP A 210 10.78 -5.70 1.63
N CYS A 211 10.49 -5.46 2.89
CA CYS A 211 10.08 -6.47 3.83
C CYS A 211 9.25 -5.83 4.96
N VAL A 212 8.28 -6.58 5.47
CA VAL A 212 7.50 -6.23 6.66
C VAL A 212 7.50 -7.35 7.70
N ASN A 213 8.32 -8.37 7.52
CA ASN A 213 8.45 -9.50 8.44
C ASN A 213 9.12 -9.06 9.75
N LYS A 214 8.48 -9.39 10.88
CA LYS A 214 8.93 -9.06 12.24
C LYS A 214 9.47 -10.27 13.00
N ASP A 215 9.53 -11.43 12.35
CA ASP A 215 10.08 -12.64 12.95
C ASP A 215 11.58 -12.51 13.25
N LYS A 216 12.04 -13.32 14.21
CA LYS A 216 13.48 -13.46 14.47
C LYS A 216 14.21 -13.93 13.22
N GLY A 217 15.44 -13.47 13.02
CA GLY A 217 16.24 -13.75 11.83
C GLY A 217 16.22 -15.19 11.31
N PRO A 218 16.43 -16.22 12.15
CA PRO A 218 16.38 -17.63 11.71
C PRO A 218 15.02 -18.07 11.16
N VAL A 219 13.91 -17.57 11.73
CA VAL A 219 12.55 -17.86 11.25
C VAL A 219 12.29 -17.11 9.93
N ALA A 220 12.62 -15.83 9.89
CA ALA A 220 12.48 -15.02 8.69
C ALA A 220 13.27 -15.58 7.50
N MET A 221 14.48 -16.11 7.73
CA MET A 221 15.30 -16.77 6.70
C MET A 221 14.67 -18.02 6.12
N LYS A 222 14.02 -18.84 6.95
CA LYS A 222 13.32 -20.06 6.51
C LYS A 222 12.05 -19.71 5.71
N ALA A 223 11.39 -18.60 6.07
CA ALA A 223 10.14 -18.20 5.46
C ALA A 223 10.32 -17.50 4.09
N CYS A 224 11.44 -16.79 3.88
CA CYS A 224 11.68 -16.04 2.65
C CYS A 224 13.17 -15.77 2.44
N ASN A 225 13.69 -16.05 1.23
CA ASN A 225 15.10 -15.91 0.88
C ASN A 225 15.59 -14.45 0.89
N VAL A 226 14.72 -13.48 0.67
CA VAL A 226 15.01 -12.04 0.60
C VAL A 226 14.46 -11.26 1.81
N SER A 227 14.15 -11.96 2.92
CA SER A 227 13.61 -11.30 4.12
C SER A 227 14.65 -10.43 4.83
N CYS A 228 14.19 -9.34 5.45
CA CYS A 228 14.98 -8.64 6.46
C CYS A 228 15.12 -9.54 7.69
N ILE A 229 16.34 -9.63 8.24
CA ILE A 229 16.66 -10.46 9.41
C ILE A 229 17.01 -9.64 10.65
N GLY A 230 16.84 -8.33 10.58
CA GLY A 230 17.14 -7.45 11.69
C GLY A 230 18.64 -7.33 12.05
N CYS A 231 19.55 -7.60 11.11
CA CYS A 231 21.00 -7.65 11.40
C CYS A 231 21.65 -6.29 11.71
N GLY A 232 20.96 -5.18 11.50
CA GLY A 232 21.42 -3.83 11.82
C GLY A 232 22.56 -3.28 10.95
N LYS A 233 23.07 -4.00 9.93
CA LYS A 233 24.15 -3.51 9.06
C LYS A 233 23.78 -2.20 8.35
N CYS A 234 22.54 -2.09 7.86
CA CYS A 234 22.04 -0.87 7.20
C CYS A 234 21.98 0.34 8.14
N VAL A 235 21.68 0.12 9.42
CA VAL A 235 21.67 1.19 10.44
C VAL A 235 23.07 1.74 10.64
N LYS A 236 24.08 0.86 10.78
CA LYS A 236 25.48 1.24 11.02
C LYS A 236 26.09 2.08 9.89
N VAL A 237 25.68 1.86 8.66
CA VAL A 237 26.21 2.60 7.49
C VAL A 237 25.43 3.88 7.18
N CYS A 238 24.29 4.11 7.83
CA CYS A 238 23.47 5.27 7.57
C CYS A 238 23.99 6.52 8.28
N LYS A 239 24.61 7.43 7.53
CA LYS A 239 25.13 8.69 8.05
C LYS A 239 24.06 9.74 8.42
N PHE A 240 22.80 9.48 8.02
CA PHE A 240 21.68 10.42 8.18
C PHE A 240 20.70 9.98 9.26
N GLU A 241 21.02 8.92 9.99
CA GLU A 241 20.16 8.34 11.03
C GLU A 241 18.71 8.10 10.55
N ALA A 242 18.56 7.83 9.24
CA ALA A 242 17.27 7.63 8.60
C ALA A 242 16.76 6.19 8.74
N ILE A 243 17.50 5.29 9.40
CA ILE A 243 17.14 3.87 9.50
C ILE A 243 16.98 3.50 10.97
N THR A 244 15.78 3.06 11.32
CA THR A 244 15.46 2.48 12.62
C THR A 244 15.36 0.96 12.52
N LEU A 245 15.61 0.28 13.62
CA LEU A 245 15.47 -1.17 13.74
C LEU A 245 14.53 -1.48 14.90
N GLU A 246 13.34 -1.96 14.57
CA GLU A 246 12.33 -2.31 15.56
C GLU A 246 11.73 -3.68 15.23
N ASN A 247 11.49 -4.51 16.25
CA ASN A 247 10.90 -5.84 16.08
C ASN A 247 11.58 -6.67 14.97
N ASN A 248 12.92 -6.73 14.97
CA ASN A 248 13.74 -7.43 13.97
C ASN A 248 13.59 -6.94 12.52
N LEU A 249 12.98 -5.78 12.31
CA LEU A 249 12.73 -5.18 11.00
C LEU A 249 13.37 -3.81 10.91
N ALA A 250 14.13 -3.58 9.84
CA ALA A 250 14.63 -2.23 9.54
C ALA A 250 13.54 -1.41 8.83
N TYR A 251 13.45 -0.14 9.19
CA TYR A 251 12.59 0.84 8.53
C TYR A 251 13.43 2.03 8.09
N ILE A 252 13.21 2.51 6.86
CA ILE A 252 13.88 3.70 6.32
C ILE A 252 12.88 4.83 6.28
N ASP A 253 13.13 5.87 7.07
CA ASP A 253 12.34 7.10 7.11
C ASP A 253 12.55 7.89 5.79
N PRO A 254 11.50 8.10 4.99
CA PRO A 254 11.61 8.78 3.71
C PRO A 254 11.98 10.28 3.85
N GLU A 255 11.64 10.93 4.96
CA GLU A 255 11.92 12.35 5.18
C GLU A 255 13.40 12.58 5.51
N LYS A 256 14.00 11.71 6.31
CA LYS A 256 15.42 11.77 6.69
C LYS A 256 16.33 11.19 5.61
N CYS A 257 15.84 10.27 4.78
CA CYS A 257 16.64 9.56 3.80
C CYS A 257 17.09 10.46 2.64
N LYS A 258 18.40 10.55 2.41
CA LYS A 258 18.98 11.31 1.28
C LYS A 258 19.20 10.46 0.02
N ALA A 259 18.69 9.23 -0.02
CA ALA A 259 18.81 8.30 -1.13
C ALA A 259 20.28 8.11 -1.62
N CYS A 260 21.21 7.91 -0.69
CA CYS A 260 22.63 7.72 -1.02
C CYS A 260 22.99 6.29 -1.43
N GLY A 261 22.13 5.28 -1.18
CA GLY A 261 22.31 3.89 -1.57
C GLY A 261 23.26 3.05 -0.70
N GLN A 262 23.95 3.60 0.30
CA GLN A 262 24.92 2.84 1.11
C GLN A 262 24.30 1.65 1.84
N CYS A 263 23.06 1.77 2.30
CA CYS A 263 22.33 0.70 2.96
C CYS A 263 21.98 -0.45 2.01
N VAL A 264 21.77 -0.18 0.71
CA VAL A 264 21.54 -1.21 -0.32
C VAL A 264 22.78 -2.08 -0.45
N ASN A 265 23.96 -1.46 -0.58
CA ASN A 265 25.24 -2.18 -0.66
C ASN A 265 25.56 -2.96 0.62
N ALA A 266 25.16 -2.45 1.79
CA ALA A 266 25.34 -3.15 3.07
C ALA A 266 24.41 -4.36 3.22
N CYS A 267 23.28 -4.39 2.50
CA CYS A 267 22.31 -5.50 2.50
C CYS A 267 22.61 -6.53 1.39
N ASN A 268 23.88 -6.85 1.19
CA ASN A 268 24.39 -7.66 0.09
C ASN A 268 24.06 -9.17 0.15
N VAL A 269 23.58 -9.68 1.28
CA VAL A 269 23.25 -11.10 1.45
C VAL A 269 21.76 -11.39 1.24
N ARG A 270 20.90 -10.49 1.73
CA ARG A 270 19.44 -10.71 1.71
C ARG A 270 18.70 -9.84 0.70
N HIS A 271 19.36 -8.80 0.20
CA HIS A 271 18.78 -7.85 -0.77
C HIS A 271 17.39 -7.35 -0.37
N ALA A 272 17.20 -7.17 0.94
CA ALA A 272 15.92 -6.74 1.52
C ALA A 272 15.70 -5.21 1.43
N ILE A 273 16.61 -4.48 0.79
CA ILE A 273 16.52 -3.02 0.60
C ILE A 273 16.50 -2.75 -0.89
N HIS A 274 15.45 -2.07 -1.33
CA HIS A 274 15.24 -1.66 -2.71
C HIS A 274 15.62 -0.20 -2.94
N ALA A 275 16.12 0.10 -4.13
CA ALA A 275 16.38 1.45 -4.63
C ALA A 275 15.83 1.60 -6.05
N THR A 276 15.25 2.74 -6.38
CA THR A 276 14.69 3.01 -7.72
C THR A 276 15.74 3.23 -8.81
N TRP A 277 17.03 3.13 -8.49
CA TRP A 277 18.16 3.28 -9.42
C TRP A 277 19.21 2.23 -9.12
N GLU A 278 20.09 1.95 -10.08
CA GLU A 278 21.25 1.10 -9.85
C GLU A 278 22.23 1.81 -8.92
N VAL A 279 22.44 1.21 -7.73
CA VAL A 279 23.39 1.74 -6.75
C VAL A 279 24.79 1.26 -7.11
N PRO A 280 25.76 2.16 -7.39
CA PRO A 280 27.12 1.77 -7.68
C PRO A 280 27.72 0.94 -6.53
N VAL A 281 28.19 -0.24 -6.82
CA VAL A 281 28.94 -1.05 -5.85
C VAL A 281 30.29 -0.36 -5.61
N PRO A 282 30.66 -0.03 -4.38
CA PRO A 282 31.99 0.52 -4.10
C PRO A 282 33.05 -0.47 -4.58
N LYS A 283 34.00 -0.01 -5.41
CA LYS A 283 35.17 -0.82 -5.73
C LYS A 283 35.86 -1.20 -4.42
N PRO A 284 36.24 -2.48 -4.20
CA PRO A 284 36.95 -2.86 -2.99
C PRO A 284 38.22 -1.99 -2.90
N LYS A 285 38.38 -1.30 -1.77
CA LYS A 285 39.69 -0.69 -1.45
C LYS A 285 40.66 -1.86 -1.33
N THR A 286 41.72 -1.81 -2.07
CA THR A 286 42.78 -2.82 -2.14
C THR A 286 43.69 -2.86 -0.91
N GLU A 287 43.12 -2.69 0.29
CA GLU A 287 43.77 -2.83 1.57
C GLU A 287 42.77 -3.46 2.54
N ASP A 288 42.82 -4.76 2.66
CA ASP A 288 42.31 -5.70 3.65
C ASP A 288 41.73 -6.95 2.96
N ALA A 289 42.64 -7.75 2.37
CA ALA A 289 42.32 -9.13 2.10
C ALA A 289 42.32 -9.88 3.44
N PRO A 290 41.19 -10.42 3.95
CA PRO A 290 41.22 -11.36 5.06
C PRO A 290 41.92 -12.64 4.53
N ALA A 291 42.96 -13.05 5.28
CA ALA A 291 43.68 -14.28 5.03
C ALA A 291 42.73 -15.45 4.81
N ALA A 292 43.03 -16.27 3.80
CA ALA A 292 42.29 -17.46 3.41
C ALA A 292 41.99 -18.33 4.67
N ALA A 293 40.72 -18.62 4.91
CA ALA A 293 40.33 -19.65 5.87
C ALA A 293 40.82 -21.00 5.39
N PRO A 294 41.35 -21.87 6.29
CA PRO A 294 41.85 -23.17 5.91
C PRO A 294 40.70 -24.06 5.38
N ALA A 295 41.00 -24.77 4.29
CA ALA A 295 40.08 -25.68 3.64
C ALA A 295 39.54 -26.75 4.60
N ALA A 296 38.24 -26.92 4.66
CA ALA A 296 37.59 -27.98 5.40
C ALA A 296 37.96 -29.34 4.79
N PRO A 297 38.17 -30.40 5.60
CA PRO A 297 38.52 -31.71 5.12
C PRO A 297 37.36 -32.33 4.33
N LYS A 298 37.70 -32.98 3.19
CA LYS A 298 36.78 -33.74 2.37
C LYS A 298 36.17 -34.86 3.22
N ALA A 299 34.86 -34.86 3.39
CA ALA A 299 34.16 -35.99 3.91
C ALA A 299 34.07 -37.08 2.82
N GLU A 300 34.61 -38.24 3.16
CA GLU A 300 34.56 -39.46 2.40
C GLU A 300 33.12 -39.97 2.24
N ALA A 301 32.71 -40.25 1.02
CA ALA A 301 31.37 -40.72 0.69
C ALA A 301 31.23 -42.18 1.15
N ALA A 302 30.51 -42.42 2.21
CA ALA A 302 30.01 -43.78 2.55
C ALA A 302 28.81 -44.10 1.66
N ALA A 303 28.94 -45.11 0.84
CA ALA A 303 27.90 -45.66 -0.01
C ALA A 303 26.84 -46.31 0.91
N VAL A 304 25.62 -45.78 0.86
CA VAL A 304 24.45 -46.41 1.48
C VAL A 304 23.75 -47.28 0.41
N GLU A 305 23.81 -48.58 0.63
CA GLU A 305 23.18 -49.61 -0.16
C GLU A 305 21.65 -49.49 -0.16
N ALA A 306 21.03 -49.53 -1.34
CA ALA A 306 19.58 -49.43 -1.52
C ALA A 306 18.87 -50.73 -1.06
N PRO A 307 17.74 -50.67 -0.35
CA PRO A 307 16.98 -51.89 -0.02
C PRO A 307 16.22 -52.43 -1.24
N LYS A 308 16.30 -53.75 -1.43
CA LYS A 308 15.59 -54.54 -2.44
C LYS A 308 14.06 -54.39 -2.28
N PRO A 309 13.29 -54.40 -3.36
CA PRO A 309 11.83 -54.40 -3.30
C PRO A 309 11.31 -55.77 -2.86
N ALA A 310 10.37 -55.73 -1.89
CA ALA A 310 9.63 -56.89 -1.43
C ALA A 310 8.59 -57.35 -2.48
N ALA A 311 8.45 -58.64 -2.64
CA ALA A 311 7.58 -59.33 -3.58
C ALA A 311 6.10 -59.07 -3.28
N GLU A 312 5.36 -58.83 -4.35
CA GLU A 312 3.92 -58.69 -4.44
C GLU A 312 3.22 -60.07 -4.21
N GLU A 313 2.51 -60.23 -3.13
CA GLU A 313 1.59 -61.36 -2.91
C GLU A 313 0.18 -60.97 -3.36
N THR A 314 -0.28 -61.64 -4.41
CA THR A 314 -1.67 -61.58 -4.90
C THR A 314 -2.60 -62.35 -3.97
N PRO A 315 -3.77 -61.84 -3.57
CA PRO A 315 -4.77 -62.64 -2.88
C PRO A 315 -5.61 -63.43 -3.89
N LYS A 316 -5.66 -64.77 -3.65
CA LYS A 316 -6.56 -65.72 -4.28
C LYS A 316 -8.02 -65.40 -3.94
N ALA A 317 -8.85 -65.40 -4.98
CA ALA A 317 -10.30 -65.50 -4.84
C ALA A 317 -10.70 -66.92 -4.37
N GLU A 318 -11.56 -67.00 -3.38
CA GLU A 318 -12.39 -68.18 -3.09
C GLU A 318 -13.85 -67.74 -2.99
N ALA A 319 -14.64 -68.52 -3.62
CA ALA A 319 -16.04 -68.74 -3.89
C ALA A 319 -17.13 -68.07 -3.03
#